data_7c5b6681b5ea4f55dd37da017affd256
#
_entry.id   7c5b6681b5ea4f55dd37da017affd256
#
_cell.length_a   1.000
_cell.length_b   1.000
_cell.length_c   1.000
_cell.angle_alpha   90.00
_cell.angle_beta   90.00
_cell.angle_gamma   90.00
#
_symmetry.space_group_name_H-M   'P 1'
#
loop_
_entity.id
_entity.type
_entity.pdbx_description
1 polymer ?
#
loop_
_entity_poly.entity_id
_entity_poly.type
_entity_poly.pdbx_seq_one_letter_code
_entity_poly.pdbx_strand_id
1 'polypeptide(L)'
;MRRAMSTLVYARTERLHPGLLDEMVKGGAEAIEIFGVRGHFNYSDRQHVREISNWFRSTGVAFHSLHAPMHGDDEFGRSGAPPLNIAAVEKRDRIAAMDEIKRAIEVAEQSPFKFLVQHVGVGGENASGQKLDAAMTSLEHLRAFAKPLGVQVVVENILNELSTPERLVELLRTARFTDIGVCFDVGHAHLAPGVKNAFETLKELIRTTHVHDNNNERDEHLWPGGGTVDWKQAVELLRTAPNVPALVLEIEGVEGENVPEKMAESYTKLEK
;
A
#
# COMPACT_ATOMS: atom_id res chain seq x y z
N MET A 1 -13.96 -8.40 9.02
CA MET A 1 -12.58 -8.19 8.49
C MET A 1 -11.84 -7.30 9.47
N ARG A 2 -10.52 -7.41 9.54
CA ARG A 2 -9.69 -6.58 10.44
C ARG A 2 -9.70 -5.13 9.96
N ARG A 3 -9.87 -4.18 10.89
CA ARG A 3 -9.81 -2.75 10.61
C ARG A 3 -8.36 -2.28 10.62
N ALA A 4 -7.92 -1.67 9.54
CA ALA A 4 -6.57 -1.13 9.44
C ALA A 4 -6.58 0.26 8.80
N MET A 5 -5.57 1.07 9.10
CA MET A 5 -5.44 2.43 8.59
C MET A 5 -4.03 2.68 8.09
N SER A 6 -3.91 3.30 6.92
CA SER A 6 -2.63 3.78 6.39
C SER A 6 -2.29 5.16 6.96
N THR A 7 -1.02 5.36 7.31
CA THR A 7 -0.54 6.67 7.77
C THR A 7 -0.46 7.71 6.64
N LEU A 8 -0.85 7.34 5.41
CA LEU A 8 -0.97 8.28 4.30
C LEU A 8 -1.78 9.52 4.68
N VAL A 9 -2.82 9.34 5.51
CA VAL A 9 -3.70 10.43 5.98
C VAL A 9 -2.94 11.60 6.63
N TYR A 10 -1.75 11.36 7.18
CA TYR A 10 -0.88 12.37 7.78
C TYR A 10 0.40 12.63 6.97
N ALA A 11 0.69 11.79 5.98
CA ALA A 11 2.02 11.73 5.39
C ALA A 11 2.46 13.02 4.65
N ARG A 12 1.50 13.86 4.25
CA ARG A 12 1.79 15.14 3.57
C ARG A 12 1.98 16.31 4.54
N THR A 13 1.53 16.17 5.79
CA THR A 13 1.42 17.29 6.73
C THR A 13 2.28 17.11 7.97
N GLU A 14 2.50 15.87 8.40
CA GLU A 14 3.11 15.58 9.68
C GLU A 14 4.16 14.46 9.62
N ARG A 15 5.21 14.63 10.43
CA ARG A 15 6.14 13.54 10.70
C ARG A 15 5.47 12.54 11.65
N LEU A 16 5.57 11.25 11.35
CA LEU A 16 4.98 10.18 12.14
C LEU A 16 5.55 10.17 13.57
N HIS A 17 4.67 10.13 14.55
CA HIS A 17 4.99 10.01 15.97
C HIS A 17 3.89 9.22 16.71
N PRO A 18 4.16 8.72 17.94
CA PRO A 18 3.21 7.92 18.70
C PRO A 18 1.81 8.53 18.84
N GLY A 19 1.69 9.83 18.99
CA GLY A 19 0.40 10.50 19.13
C GLY A 19 -0.53 10.34 17.92
N LEU A 20 0.01 10.36 16.69
CA LEU A 20 -0.80 10.11 15.48
C LEU A 20 -1.28 8.66 15.42
N LEU A 21 -0.45 7.72 15.86
CA LEU A 21 -0.83 6.31 15.94
C LEU A 21 -1.92 6.08 17.01
N ASP A 22 -1.85 6.79 18.14
CA ASP A 22 -2.88 6.76 19.18
C ASP A 22 -4.23 7.30 18.64
N GLU A 23 -4.20 8.35 17.82
CA GLU A 23 -5.42 8.86 17.16
C GLU A 23 -6.03 7.82 16.20
N MET A 24 -5.22 7.08 15.46
CA MET A 24 -5.72 5.99 14.61
C MET A 24 -6.36 4.87 15.43
N VAL A 25 -5.76 4.48 16.55
CA VAL A 25 -6.33 3.47 17.45
C VAL A 25 -7.65 3.97 18.05
N LYS A 26 -7.72 5.24 18.45
CA LYS A 26 -8.95 5.88 18.93
C LYS A 26 -10.06 5.88 17.87
N GLY A 27 -9.69 6.00 16.58
CA GLY A 27 -10.60 5.85 15.43
C GLY A 27 -11.02 4.41 15.12
N GLY A 28 -10.50 3.42 15.86
CA GLY A 28 -10.88 2.03 15.78
C GLY A 28 -9.95 1.15 14.92
N ALA A 29 -8.74 1.61 14.57
CA ALA A 29 -7.76 0.78 13.90
C ALA A 29 -7.23 -0.33 14.84
N GLU A 30 -7.23 -1.56 14.36
CA GLU A 30 -6.65 -2.75 15.00
C GLU A 30 -5.26 -3.07 14.44
N ALA A 31 -4.92 -2.43 13.32
CA ALA A 31 -3.65 -2.59 12.62
C ALA A 31 -3.31 -1.30 11.85
N ILE A 32 -2.03 -1.06 11.64
CA ILE A 32 -1.54 0.13 10.96
C ILE A 32 -0.70 -0.27 9.75
N GLU A 33 -0.90 0.45 8.66
CA GLU A 33 0.05 0.53 7.56
C GLU A 33 0.87 1.81 7.71
N ILE A 34 2.19 1.70 7.58
CA ILE A 34 3.06 2.88 7.50
C ILE A 34 3.31 3.22 6.04
N PHE A 35 3.05 4.48 5.67
CA PHE A 35 3.33 4.99 4.34
C PHE A 35 4.79 5.44 4.24
N GLY A 36 5.55 4.83 3.31
CA GLY A 36 7.00 4.95 3.21
C GLY A 36 7.45 6.22 2.50
N VAL A 37 7.39 7.37 3.17
CA VAL A 37 8.02 8.61 2.69
C VAL A 37 8.89 9.19 3.81
N ARG A 38 10.16 9.52 3.52
CA ARG A 38 11.13 9.87 4.57
C ARG A 38 10.74 11.11 5.37
N GLY A 39 10.10 12.10 4.78
CA GLY A 39 9.59 13.26 5.49
C GLY A 39 8.56 12.92 6.55
N HIS A 40 7.75 11.89 6.32
CA HIS A 40 6.77 11.37 7.26
C HIS A 40 7.37 10.28 8.16
N PHE A 41 7.78 9.17 7.59
CA PHE A 41 8.44 8.07 8.30
C PHE A 41 9.87 7.89 7.79
N ASN A 42 10.85 8.46 8.51
CA ASN A 42 12.25 8.34 8.13
C ASN A 42 12.79 6.95 8.53
N TYR A 43 12.60 5.99 7.63
CA TYR A 43 13.07 4.61 7.80
C TYR A 43 14.61 4.48 7.79
N SER A 44 15.35 5.53 7.41
CA SER A 44 16.81 5.59 7.50
C SER A 44 17.31 6.16 8.85
N ASP A 45 16.43 6.78 9.63
CA ASP A 45 16.72 7.29 10.97
C ASP A 45 16.43 6.21 12.02
N ARG A 46 17.49 5.58 12.53
CA ARG A 46 17.38 4.51 13.54
C ARG A 46 16.66 4.95 14.82
N GLN A 47 16.74 6.22 15.18
CA GLN A 47 16.07 6.74 16.38
C GLN A 47 14.56 6.82 16.12
N HIS A 48 14.16 7.36 14.98
CA HIS A 48 12.75 7.43 14.58
C HIS A 48 12.13 6.03 14.44
N VAL A 49 12.81 5.11 13.74
CA VAL A 49 12.36 3.71 13.65
C VAL A 49 12.19 3.09 15.03
N ARG A 50 13.12 3.32 15.95
CA ARG A 50 13.05 2.80 17.33
C ARG A 50 11.86 3.38 18.10
N GLU A 51 11.59 4.67 17.97
CA GLU A 51 10.43 5.34 18.62
C GLU A 51 9.12 4.69 18.18
N ILE A 52 8.92 4.55 16.87
CA ILE A 52 7.72 3.94 16.31
C ILE A 52 7.63 2.44 16.66
N SER A 53 8.76 1.71 16.62
CA SER A 53 8.81 0.31 17.02
C SER A 53 8.46 0.09 18.49
N ASN A 54 8.88 1.00 19.37
CA ASN A 54 8.53 0.95 20.79
C ASN A 54 7.03 1.11 20.99
N TRP A 55 6.40 2.01 20.24
CA TRP A 55 4.95 2.19 20.29
C TRP A 55 4.20 0.89 19.90
N PHE A 56 4.53 0.25 18.77
CA PHE A 56 3.92 -1.02 18.38
C PHE A 56 4.08 -2.11 19.44
N ARG A 57 5.29 -2.21 20.04
CA ARG A 57 5.56 -3.20 21.10
C ARG A 57 4.77 -2.93 22.38
N SER A 58 4.58 -1.67 22.74
CA SER A 58 3.88 -1.30 23.98
C SER A 58 2.37 -1.41 23.88
N THR A 59 1.80 -1.17 22.69
CA THR A 59 0.35 -1.20 22.47
C THR A 59 -0.17 -2.56 22.03
N GLY A 60 0.68 -3.38 21.42
CA GLY A 60 0.27 -4.64 20.81
C GLY A 60 -0.55 -4.48 19.52
N VAL A 61 -0.72 -3.26 19.02
CA VAL A 61 -1.31 -2.99 17.70
C VAL A 61 -0.42 -3.58 16.61
N ALA A 62 -1.00 -4.21 15.61
CA ALA A 62 -0.20 -4.85 14.58
C ALA A 62 0.37 -3.82 13.59
N PHE A 63 1.67 -3.88 13.32
CA PHE A 63 2.26 -3.29 12.14
C PHE A 63 1.90 -4.19 10.95
N HIS A 64 0.86 -3.81 10.20
CA HIS A 64 0.28 -4.66 9.17
C HIS A 64 1.12 -4.69 7.91
N SER A 65 1.41 -3.52 7.39
CA SER A 65 2.12 -3.33 6.13
C SER A 65 2.96 -2.05 6.14
N LEU A 66 3.96 -2.06 5.29
CA LEU A 66 4.69 -0.86 4.91
C LEU A 66 4.44 -0.63 3.42
N HIS A 67 3.87 0.52 3.07
CA HIS A 67 3.81 0.96 1.68
C HIS A 67 5.22 1.37 1.24
N ALA A 68 5.72 0.78 0.16
CA ALA A 68 7.04 1.08 -0.35
C ALA A 68 7.19 2.56 -0.73
N PRO A 69 8.36 3.17 -0.52
CA PRO A 69 8.57 4.54 -0.93
C PRO A 69 8.42 4.70 -2.45
N MET A 70 7.64 5.71 -2.85
CA MET A 70 7.40 6.05 -4.26
C MET A 70 8.39 7.08 -4.81
N HIS A 71 9.06 7.83 -3.95
CA HIS A 71 10.04 8.85 -4.29
C HIS A 71 11.28 8.74 -3.41
N GLY A 72 12.42 9.14 -3.98
CA GLY A 72 13.71 9.13 -3.27
C GLY A 72 13.96 10.36 -2.40
N ASP A 73 13.03 11.32 -2.37
CA ASP A 73 13.09 12.53 -1.53
C ASP A 73 12.19 12.42 -0.29
N ASP A 74 12.24 13.46 0.53
CA ASP A 74 11.46 13.57 1.77
C ASP A 74 10.07 14.20 1.53
N GLU A 75 9.76 14.61 0.28
CA GLU A 75 8.64 15.51 -0.03
C GLU A 75 7.72 15.00 -1.15
N PHE A 76 7.54 13.70 -1.30
CA PHE A 76 6.68 13.11 -2.34
C PHE A 76 7.01 13.58 -3.77
N GLY A 77 8.30 13.71 -4.10
CA GLY A 77 8.74 14.18 -5.41
C GLY A 77 8.65 15.70 -5.62
N ARG A 78 8.20 16.48 -4.63
CA ARG A 78 8.13 17.96 -4.73
C ARG A 78 9.49 18.62 -4.94
N SER A 79 10.57 18.01 -4.48
CA SER A 79 11.95 18.47 -4.72
C SER A 79 12.42 18.20 -6.16
N GLY A 80 11.58 17.55 -7.01
CA GLY A 80 11.94 17.13 -8.36
C GLY A 80 12.69 15.80 -8.43
N ALA A 81 12.77 15.05 -7.32
CA ALA A 81 13.33 13.71 -7.35
C ALA A 81 12.49 12.78 -8.26
N PRO A 82 13.14 11.96 -9.09
CA PRO A 82 12.43 11.03 -9.94
C PRO A 82 11.68 9.99 -9.08
N PRO A 83 10.54 9.47 -9.57
CA PRO A 83 9.84 8.40 -8.89
C PRO A 83 10.71 7.14 -8.84
N LEU A 84 10.57 6.36 -7.76
CA LEU A 84 11.20 5.06 -7.61
C LEU A 84 10.42 4.02 -8.43
N ASN A 85 11.00 3.61 -9.56
CA ASN A 85 10.33 2.73 -10.51
C ASN A 85 11.08 1.40 -10.65
N ILE A 86 10.49 0.32 -10.15
CA ILE A 86 11.06 -1.03 -10.25
C ILE A 86 10.91 -1.64 -11.65
N ALA A 87 10.09 -1.03 -12.53
CA ALA A 87 9.91 -1.40 -13.92
C ALA A 87 10.75 -0.55 -14.89
N ALA A 88 11.57 0.39 -14.38
CA ALA A 88 12.42 1.23 -15.19
C ALA A 88 13.32 0.38 -16.11
N VAL A 89 13.35 0.70 -17.41
CA VAL A 89 14.22 0.01 -18.38
C VAL A 89 15.68 0.27 -18.07
N GLU A 90 16.00 1.50 -17.67
CA GLU A 90 17.35 1.88 -17.27
C GLU A 90 17.77 1.16 -15.99
N LYS A 91 18.78 0.31 -16.10
CA LYS A 91 19.26 -0.54 -14.99
C LYS A 91 19.69 0.28 -13.77
N ARG A 92 20.32 1.44 -13.99
CA ARG A 92 20.77 2.34 -12.91
C ARG A 92 19.60 2.81 -12.05
N ASP A 93 18.53 3.28 -12.69
CA ASP A 93 17.37 3.83 -12.00
C ASP A 93 16.61 2.74 -11.25
N ARG A 94 16.50 1.57 -11.86
CA ARG A 94 15.90 0.39 -11.23
C ARG A 94 16.67 -0.09 -10.00
N ILE A 95 18.02 -0.11 -10.07
CA ILE A 95 18.86 -0.44 -8.90
C ILE A 95 18.67 0.59 -7.79
N ALA A 96 18.68 1.88 -8.10
CA ALA A 96 18.46 2.93 -7.12
C ALA A 96 17.09 2.80 -6.43
N ALA A 97 16.03 2.49 -7.22
CA ALA A 97 14.70 2.23 -6.67
C ALA A 97 14.70 1.02 -5.72
N MET A 98 15.26 -0.11 -6.14
CA MET A 98 15.33 -1.31 -5.28
C MET A 98 16.15 -1.08 -4.02
N ASP A 99 17.25 -0.34 -4.08
CA ASP A 99 18.10 -0.07 -2.91
C ASP A 99 17.36 0.81 -1.89
N GLU A 100 16.57 1.79 -2.34
CA GLU A 100 15.75 2.60 -1.45
C GLU A 100 14.62 1.77 -0.81
N ILE A 101 13.93 0.95 -1.61
CA ILE A 101 12.87 0.05 -1.09
C ILE A 101 13.45 -0.94 -0.07
N LYS A 102 14.64 -1.50 -0.30
CA LYS A 102 15.30 -2.41 0.66
C LYS A 102 15.59 -1.73 2.00
N ARG A 103 16.02 -0.43 1.99
CA ARG A 103 16.19 0.33 3.24
C ARG A 103 14.89 0.43 4.02
N ALA A 104 13.76 0.60 3.33
CA ALA A 104 12.46 0.59 4.00
C ALA A 104 12.11 -0.81 4.55
N ILE A 105 12.41 -1.88 3.83
CA ILE A 105 12.21 -3.27 4.29
C ILE A 105 13.04 -3.58 5.56
N GLU A 106 14.25 -3.02 5.70
CA GLU A 106 15.13 -3.23 6.87
C GLU A 106 14.48 -2.77 8.19
N VAL A 107 13.45 -1.94 8.15
CA VAL A 107 12.63 -1.62 9.34
C VAL A 107 12.11 -2.88 10.03
N ALA A 108 11.84 -3.95 9.28
CA ALA A 108 11.35 -5.22 9.82
C ALA A 108 12.31 -5.87 10.83
N GLU A 109 13.60 -5.54 10.81
CA GLU A 109 14.58 -6.01 11.81
C GLU A 109 14.28 -5.49 13.22
N GLN A 110 13.69 -4.29 13.31
CA GLN A 110 13.37 -3.65 14.59
C GLN A 110 11.87 -3.71 14.91
N SER A 111 11.03 -3.64 13.87
CA SER A 111 9.58 -3.63 13.97
C SER A 111 8.99 -4.55 12.89
N PRO A 112 8.80 -5.83 13.19
CA PRO A 112 8.26 -6.79 12.21
C PRO A 112 6.90 -6.36 11.67
N PHE A 113 6.75 -6.42 10.35
CA PHE A 113 5.50 -6.19 9.64
C PHE A 113 5.27 -7.30 8.61
N LYS A 114 4.01 -7.47 8.17
CA LYS A 114 3.65 -8.62 7.37
C LYS A 114 3.83 -8.39 5.87
N PHE A 115 3.43 -7.22 5.35
CA PHE A 115 3.38 -6.96 3.93
C PHE A 115 4.19 -5.72 3.54
N LEU A 116 4.94 -5.82 2.44
CA LEU A 116 5.41 -4.68 1.69
C LEU A 116 4.48 -4.46 0.52
N VAL A 117 3.74 -3.35 0.48
CA VAL A 117 2.93 -2.96 -0.68
C VAL A 117 3.84 -2.28 -1.70
N GLN A 118 3.84 -2.78 -2.93
CA GLN A 118 4.75 -2.33 -3.97
C GLN A 118 4.02 -2.07 -5.29
N HIS A 119 4.20 -0.88 -5.84
CA HIS A 119 3.74 -0.54 -7.18
C HIS A 119 4.59 -1.20 -8.27
N VAL A 120 3.96 -1.73 -9.30
CA VAL A 120 4.64 -2.18 -10.52
C VAL A 120 4.60 -1.05 -11.55
N GLY A 121 5.71 -0.30 -11.64
CA GLY A 121 5.76 0.93 -12.43
C GLY A 121 5.25 2.15 -11.65
N VAL A 122 4.98 3.22 -12.38
CA VAL A 122 4.43 4.49 -11.85
C VAL A 122 3.06 4.77 -12.48
N GLY A 123 2.30 5.72 -11.89
CA GLY A 123 0.99 6.10 -12.40
C GLY A 123 1.04 6.51 -13.89
N GLY A 124 0.08 6.04 -14.69
CA GLY A 124 -0.02 6.35 -16.12
C GLY A 124 1.05 5.69 -17.02
N GLU A 125 1.87 4.78 -16.49
CA GLU A 125 2.95 4.15 -17.25
C GLU A 125 2.43 3.14 -18.28
N ASN A 126 2.91 3.25 -19.52
CA ASN A 126 2.59 2.28 -20.59
C ASN A 126 3.41 0.99 -20.42
N ALA A 127 2.81 -0.16 -20.73
CA ALA A 127 3.47 -1.44 -20.71
C ALA A 127 4.40 -1.65 -21.90
N SER A 128 5.48 -2.42 -21.67
CA SER A 128 6.31 -3.00 -22.71
C SER A 128 6.94 -4.30 -22.21
N GLY A 129 7.40 -5.17 -23.11
CA GLY A 129 8.09 -6.40 -22.71
C GLY A 129 9.32 -6.13 -21.85
N GLN A 130 10.11 -5.09 -22.19
CA GLN A 130 11.30 -4.70 -21.42
C GLN A 130 10.95 -4.27 -19.99
N LYS A 131 9.85 -3.51 -19.80
CA LYS A 131 9.39 -3.08 -18.48
C LYS A 131 8.87 -4.25 -17.66
N LEU A 132 8.15 -5.20 -18.28
CA LEU A 132 7.69 -6.40 -17.60
C LEU A 132 8.87 -7.27 -17.15
N ASP A 133 9.88 -7.47 -17.98
CA ASP A 133 11.09 -8.20 -17.62
C ASP A 133 11.87 -7.50 -16.50
N ALA A 134 11.94 -6.15 -16.56
CA ALA A 134 12.54 -5.33 -15.54
C ALA A 134 11.80 -5.47 -14.18
N ALA A 135 10.46 -5.41 -14.19
CA ALA A 135 9.63 -5.58 -13.02
C ALA A 135 9.78 -6.98 -12.40
N MET A 136 9.72 -8.03 -13.23
CA MET A 136 9.92 -9.42 -12.76
C MET A 136 11.28 -9.59 -12.08
N THR A 137 12.36 -9.08 -12.69
CA THR A 137 13.71 -9.13 -12.12
C THR A 137 13.78 -8.38 -10.78
N SER A 138 13.18 -7.20 -10.71
CA SER A 138 13.18 -6.38 -9.47
C SER A 138 12.38 -7.05 -8.37
N LEU A 139 11.21 -7.58 -8.67
CA LEU A 139 10.37 -8.31 -7.71
C LEU A 139 11.07 -9.55 -7.17
N GLU A 140 11.82 -10.29 -8.02
CA GLU A 140 12.64 -11.42 -7.55
C GLU A 140 13.68 -10.98 -6.51
N HIS A 141 14.39 -9.87 -6.78
CA HIS A 141 15.37 -9.32 -5.84
C HIS A 141 14.74 -8.83 -4.54
N LEU A 142 13.61 -8.09 -4.61
CA LEU A 142 12.91 -7.59 -3.43
C LEU A 142 12.34 -8.74 -2.60
N ARG A 143 11.71 -9.74 -3.24
CA ARG A 143 11.20 -10.93 -2.60
C ARG A 143 12.29 -11.70 -1.86
N ALA A 144 13.42 -11.95 -2.52
CA ALA A 144 14.56 -12.66 -1.93
C ALA A 144 15.14 -11.91 -0.73
N PHE A 145 15.15 -10.56 -0.77
CA PHE A 145 15.60 -9.72 0.33
C PHE A 145 14.59 -9.68 1.50
N ALA A 146 13.31 -9.57 1.21
CA ALA A 146 12.24 -9.43 2.21
C ALA A 146 11.97 -10.75 2.98
N LYS A 147 12.09 -11.89 2.31
CA LYS A 147 11.74 -13.22 2.85
C LYS A 147 12.45 -13.57 4.17
N PRO A 148 13.77 -13.40 4.33
CA PRO A 148 14.45 -13.67 5.60
C PRO A 148 13.98 -12.79 6.76
N LEU A 149 13.43 -11.61 6.45
CA LEU A 149 12.88 -10.65 7.42
C LEU A 149 11.41 -10.96 7.76
N GLY A 150 10.82 -12.02 7.18
CA GLY A 150 9.43 -12.39 7.39
C GLY A 150 8.43 -11.52 6.66
N VAL A 151 8.87 -10.67 5.73
CA VAL A 151 8.04 -9.75 4.96
C VAL A 151 7.63 -10.40 3.64
N GLN A 152 6.33 -10.38 3.35
CA GLN A 152 5.78 -10.78 2.05
C GLN A 152 5.60 -9.56 1.16
N VAL A 153 6.14 -9.58 -0.05
CA VAL A 153 5.87 -8.56 -1.05
C VAL A 153 4.47 -8.79 -1.62
N VAL A 154 3.69 -7.72 -1.72
CA VAL A 154 2.40 -7.69 -2.41
C VAL A 154 2.41 -6.58 -3.45
N VAL A 155 1.96 -6.89 -4.67
CA VAL A 155 1.86 -5.90 -5.75
C VAL A 155 0.47 -5.30 -5.78
N GLU A 156 0.36 -4.03 -6.13
CA GLU A 156 -0.90 -3.30 -6.12
C GLU A 156 -1.44 -3.05 -7.54
N ASN A 157 -2.76 -3.11 -7.69
CA ASN A 157 -3.45 -2.73 -8.92
C ASN A 157 -3.59 -1.20 -8.99
N ILE A 158 -2.52 -0.53 -9.40
CA ILE A 158 -2.53 0.93 -9.62
C ILE A 158 -2.93 1.28 -11.07
N LEU A 159 -3.20 2.57 -11.31
CA LEU A 159 -3.66 3.09 -12.60
C LEU A 159 -2.52 3.22 -13.61
N ASN A 160 -2.05 2.08 -14.13
CA ASN A 160 -1.10 1.98 -15.24
C ASN A 160 -1.28 0.67 -16.01
N GLU A 161 -0.64 0.53 -17.17
CA GLU A 161 -0.77 -0.67 -18.00
C GLU A 161 0.03 -1.89 -17.49
N LEU A 162 0.94 -1.70 -16.51
CA LEU A 162 1.71 -2.79 -15.90
C LEU A 162 1.00 -3.44 -14.73
N SER A 163 0.00 -2.75 -14.15
CA SER A 163 -0.69 -3.14 -12.91
C SER A 163 -2.18 -3.39 -13.09
N THR A 164 -2.68 -3.54 -14.34
CA THR A 164 -4.07 -4.01 -14.52
C THR A 164 -4.22 -5.38 -13.88
N PRO A 165 -5.41 -5.76 -13.41
CA PRO A 165 -5.67 -7.07 -12.80
C PRO A 165 -5.11 -8.23 -13.62
N GLU A 166 -5.38 -8.25 -14.92
CA GLU A 166 -4.93 -9.30 -15.84
C GLU A 166 -3.40 -9.32 -15.99
N ARG A 167 -2.79 -8.12 -16.02
CA ARG A 167 -1.33 -7.99 -16.16
C ARG A 167 -0.60 -8.45 -14.90
N LEU A 168 -1.14 -8.17 -13.71
CA LEU A 168 -0.59 -8.68 -12.46
C LEU A 168 -0.65 -10.21 -12.41
N VAL A 169 -1.77 -10.83 -12.80
CA VAL A 169 -1.89 -12.30 -12.89
C VAL A 169 -0.87 -12.86 -13.88
N GLU A 170 -0.75 -12.25 -15.06
CA GLU A 170 0.22 -12.68 -16.09
C GLU A 170 1.66 -12.60 -15.58
N LEU A 171 2.02 -11.47 -14.96
CA LEU A 171 3.36 -11.21 -14.41
C LEU A 171 3.71 -12.27 -13.34
N LEU A 172 2.85 -12.45 -12.34
CA LEU A 172 3.10 -13.40 -11.25
C LEU A 172 3.18 -14.83 -11.75
N ARG A 173 2.34 -15.22 -12.72
CA ARG A 173 2.35 -16.55 -13.34
C ARG A 173 3.61 -16.77 -14.18
N THR A 174 3.99 -15.80 -15.01
CA THR A 174 5.16 -15.88 -15.89
C THR A 174 6.46 -16.00 -15.10
N ALA A 175 6.59 -15.21 -14.05
CA ALA A 175 7.73 -15.26 -13.13
C ALA A 175 7.66 -16.44 -12.14
N ARG A 176 6.56 -17.21 -12.13
CA ARG A 176 6.31 -18.31 -11.20
C ARG A 176 6.42 -17.89 -9.73
N PHE A 177 5.96 -16.69 -9.40
CA PHE A 177 5.92 -16.21 -8.03
C PHE A 177 4.71 -16.80 -7.31
N THR A 178 4.97 -17.68 -6.34
CA THR A 178 3.94 -18.33 -5.51
C THR A 178 3.78 -17.68 -4.14
N ASP A 179 4.69 -16.82 -3.76
CA ASP A 179 4.78 -16.14 -2.47
C ASP A 179 4.66 -14.60 -2.57
N ILE A 180 4.51 -14.04 -3.77
CA ILE A 180 4.05 -12.66 -3.97
C ILE A 180 2.53 -12.68 -4.07
N GLY A 181 1.87 -11.80 -3.31
CA GLY A 181 0.42 -11.62 -3.36
C GLY A 181 0.02 -10.29 -4.01
N VAL A 182 -1.25 -9.93 -3.83
CA VAL A 182 -1.82 -8.67 -4.31
C VAL A 182 -2.34 -7.85 -3.12
N CYS A 183 -2.02 -6.56 -3.10
CA CYS A 183 -2.80 -5.54 -2.42
C CYS A 183 -3.92 -5.12 -3.37
N PHE A 184 -5.15 -5.46 -3.04
CA PHE A 184 -6.30 -5.11 -3.87
C PHE A 184 -6.79 -3.72 -3.50
N ASP A 185 -6.51 -2.76 -4.35
CA ASP A 185 -7.02 -1.41 -4.21
C ASP A 185 -8.41 -1.29 -4.83
N VAL A 186 -9.40 -0.98 -3.97
CA VAL A 186 -10.82 -0.88 -4.33
C VAL A 186 -11.10 0.39 -5.11
N GLY A 187 -10.46 1.50 -4.76
CA GLY A 187 -10.64 2.78 -5.45
C GLY A 187 -10.07 2.76 -6.86
N HIS A 188 -8.86 2.22 -7.03
CA HIS A 188 -8.29 2.00 -8.37
C HIS A 188 -9.13 1.03 -9.21
N ALA A 189 -9.63 -0.05 -8.59
CA ALA A 189 -10.51 -0.99 -9.27
C ALA A 189 -11.85 -0.34 -9.68
N HIS A 190 -12.36 0.62 -8.91
CA HIS A 190 -13.55 1.38 -9.25
C HIS A 190 -13.35 2.22 -10.52
N LEU A 191 -12.18 2.84 -10.67
CA LEU A 191 -11.82 3.61 -11.85
C LEU A 191 -11.62 2.73 -13.09
N ALA A 192 -11.02 1.54 -12.94
CA ALA A 192 -10.81 0.59 -14.03
C ALA A 192 -10.36 -0.79 -13.52
N PRO A 193 -10.93 -1.90 -13.94
CA PRO A 193 -12.05 -2.12 -14.88
C PRO A 193 -13.42 -2.29 -14.20
N GLY A 194 -13.57 -1.78 -12.99
CA GLY A 194 -14.69 -1.97 -12.10
C GLY A 194 -14.41 -3.02 -11.02
N VAL A 195 -14.83 -2.73 -9.76
CA VAL A 195 -14.50 -3.49 -8.55
C VAL A 195 -14.75 -4.99 -8.70
N LYS A 196 -15.92 -5.37 -9.23
CA LYS A 196 -16.28 -6.78 -9.42
C LYS A 196 -15.35 -7.51 -10.40
N ASN A 197 -15.05 -6.89 -11.55
CA ASN A 197 -14.20 -7.50 -12.57
C ASN A 197 -12.76 -7.67 -12.08
N ALA A 198 -12.23 -6.63 -11.45
CA ALA A 198 -10.89 -6.68 -10.84
C ALA A 198 -10.81 -7.73 -9.73
N PHE A 199 -11.85 -7.80 -8.86
CA PHE A 199 -11.90 -8.78 -7.78
C PHE A 199 -11.90 -10.21 -8.33
N GLU A 200 -12.78 -10.54 -9.29
CA GLU A 200 -12.87 -11.90 -9.86
C GLU A 200 -11.55 -12.33 -10.50
N THR A 201 -10.79 -11.38 -11.06
CA THR A 201 -9.48 -11.66 -11.65
C THR A 201 -8.41 -11.92 -10.60
N LEU A 202 -8.44 -11.19 -9.46
CA LEU A 202 -7.35 -11.17 -8.48
C LEU A 202 -7.64 -11.97 -7.19
N LYS A 203 -8.86 -12.42 -6.92
CA LYS A 203 -9.33 -12.95 -5.61
C LYS A 203 -8.42 -14.01 -4.98
N GLU A 204 -7.83 -14.90 -5.78
CA GLU A 204 -6.95 -15.96 -5.27
C GLU A 204 -5.59 -15.40 -4.78
N LEU A 205 -5.21 -14.23 -5.27
CA LEU A 205 -3.93 -13.59 -5.00
C LEU A 205 -4.00 -12.51 -3.91
N ILE A 206 -5.22 -12.05 -3.54
CA ILE A 206 -5.41 -10.99 -2.55
C ILE A 206 -4.83 -11.41 -1.19
N ARG A 207 -4.05 -10.52 -0.57
CA ARG A 207 -3.48 -10.67 0.77
C ARG A 207 -3.80 -9.52 1.70
N THR A 208 -3.97 -8.33 1.15
CA THR A 208 -4.39 -7.10 1.83
C THR A 208 -5.17 -6.24 0.86
N THR A 209 -5.72 -5.12 1.33
CA THR A 209 -6.45 -4.17 0.49
C THR A 209 -6.01 -2.75 0.77
N HIS A 210 -6.24 -1.86 -0.19
CA HIS A 210 -6.44 -0.44 0.05
C HIS A 210 -7.91 -0.09 -0.18
N VAL A 211 -8.45 0.75 0.69
CA VAL A 211 -9.86 1.11 0.74
C VAL A 211 -9.97 2.62 0.78
N HIS A 212 -10.36 3.20 -0.33
CA HIS A 212 -10.69 4.62 -0.48
C HIS A 212 -11.79 4.80 -1.52
N ASP A 213 -12.49 5.92 -1.47
CA ASP A 213 -13.55 6.25 -2.41
C ASP A 213 -13.08 7.25 -3.48
N ASN A 214 -13.81 7.31 -4.57
CA ASN A 214 -13.66 8.31 -5.62
C ASN A 214 -14.95 8.44 -6.43
N ASN A 215 -15.03 9.47 -7.28
CA ASN A 215 -16.19 9.74 -8.12
C ASN A 215 -16.13 9.08 -9.50
N ASN A 216 -15.29 8.06 -9.69
CA ASN A 216 -15.07 7.36 -10.95
C ASN A 216 -14.52 8.26 -12.09
N GLU A 217 -13.85 9.34 -11.74
CA GLU A 217 -13.21 10.26 -12.69
C GLU A 217 -11.70 10.35 -12.49
N ARG A 218 -11.26 10.36 -11.23
CA ARG A 218 -9.87 10.45 -10.82
C ARG A 218 -9.63 9.75 -9.50
N ASP A 219 -8.39 9.51 -9.19
CA ASP A 219 -7.95 8.93 -7.94
C ASP A 219 -7.95 10.00 -6.83
N GLU A 220 -9.00 9.98 -5.99
CA GLU A 220 -9.27 11.05 -5.02
C GLU A 220 -8.95 10.66 -3.58
N HIS A 221 -8.74 9.37 -3.29
CA HIS A 221 -8.51 8.84 -1.95
C HIS A 221 -9.49 9.39 -0.88
N LEU A 222 -10.80 9.47 -1.23
CA LEU A 222 -11.84 9.94 -0.33
C LEU A 222 -12.19 8.88 0.72
N TRP A 223 -12.73 9.33 1.86
CA TRP A 223 -13.33 8.44 2.85
C TRP A 223 -14.47 7.62 2.25
N PRO A 224 -14.63 6.32 2.63
CA PRO A 224 -15.75 5.49 2.17
C PRO A 224 -17.12 6.15 2.33
N GLY A 225 -17.85 6.26 1.22
CA GLY A 225 -19.12 6.98 1.09
C GLY A 225 -18.99 8.47 0.81
N GLY A 226 -17.77 8.95 0.50
CA GLY A 226 -17.52 10.28 -0.04
C GLY A 226 -17.57 10.35 -1.57
N GLY A 227 -17.59 9.22 -2.24
CA GLY A 227 -17.66 9.07 -3.70
C GLY A 227 -18.79 8.13 -4.14
N THR A 228 -18.52 7.34 -5.19
CA THR A 228 -19.52 6.51 -5.88
C THR A 228 -19.25 5.00 -5.82
N VAL A 229 -18.27 4.53 -5.05
CA VAL A 229 -18.01 3.10 -4.86
C VAL A 229 -19.20 2.43 -4.19
N ASP A 230 -19.70 1.31 -4.76
CA ASP A 230 -20.67 0.45 -4.09
C ASP A 230 -20.00 -0.37 -2.98
N TRP A 231 -19.90 0.22 -1.79
CA TRP A 231 -19.23 -0.38 -0.64
C TRP A 231 -19.90 -1.66 -0.15
N LYS A 232 -21.22 -1.79 -0.30
CA LYS A 232 -21.92 -3.03 0.04
C LYS A 232 -21.42 -4.17 -0.84
N GLN A 233 -21.43 -3.98 -2.16
CA GLN A 233 -20.91 -4.98 -3.11
C GLN A 233 -19.42 -5.25 -2.88
N ALA A 234 -18.59 -4.20 -2.72
CA ALA A 234 -17.15 -4.36 -2.53
C ALA A 234 -16.83 -5.21 -1.30
N VAL A 235 -17.44 -4.92 -0.16
CA VAL A 235 -17.23 -5.65 1.10
C VAL A 235 -17.77 -7.08 1.01
N GLU A 236 -18.93 -7.31 0.40
CA GLU A 236 -19.47 -8.66 0.16
C GLU A 236 -18.48 -9.49 -0.67
N LEU A 237 -17.91 -8.93 -1.74
CA LEU A 237 -16.89 -9.60 -2.55
C LEU A 237 -15.64 -9.94 -1.72
N LEU A 238 -15.07 -8.97 -0.99
CA LEU A 238 -13.87 -9.16 -0.18
C LEU A 238 -14.05 -10.25 0.89
N ARG A 239 -15.25 -10.41 1.45
CA ARG A 239 -15.54 -11.49 2.40
C ARG A 239 -15.50 -12.89 1.77
N THR A 240 -15.63 -12.98 0.44
CA THR A 240 -15.55 -14.26 -0.30
C THR A 240 -14.12 -14.61 -0.73
N ALA A 241 -13.15 -13.71 -0.55
CA ALA A 241 -11.77 -14.01 -0.91
C ALA A 241 -11.24 -15.19 -0.07
N PRO A 242 -10.45 -16.13 -0.65
CA PRO A 242 -9.88 -17.27 0.08
C PRO A 242 -9.06 -16.85 1.30
N ASN A 243 -8.38 -15.71 1.20
CA ASN A 243 -7.72 -15.04 2.34
C ASN A 243 -8.47 -13.74 2.59
N VAL A 244 -9.44 -13.76 3.49
CA VAL A 244 -10.20 -12.55 3.83
C VAL A 244 -9.25 -11.45 4.30
N PRO A 245 -9.09 -10.36 3.54
CA PRO A 245 -8.08 -9.35 3.85
C PRO A 245 -8.49 -8.43 5.00
N ALA A 246 -7.51 -7.64 5.50
CA ALA A 246 -7.82 -6.47 6.30
C ALA A 246 -8.41 -5.37 5.40
N LEU A 247 -9.23 -4.49 5.97
CA LEU A 247 -9.68 -3.25 5.33
C LEU A 247 -8.71 -2.14 5.73
N VAL A 248 -7.75 -1.84 4.89
CA VAL A 248 -6.78 -0.76 5.12
C VAL A 248 -7.32 0.52 4.49
N LEU A 249 -7.81 1.44 5.33
CA LEU A 249 -8.20 2.77 4.84
C LEU A 249 -6.95 3.51 4.37
N GLU A 250 -6.91 3.88 3.09
CA GLU A 250 -5.82 4.64 2.48
C GLU A 250 -6.34 5.96 1.95
N ILE A 251 -6.30 6.98 2.79
CA ILE A 251 -6.97 8.26 2.59
C ILE A 251 -5.94 9.39 2.45
N GLU A 252 -6.14 10.30 1.50
CA GLU A 252 -5.45 11.58 1.52
C GLU A 252 -6.16 12.52 2.51
N GLY A 253 -5.51 12.77 3.66
CA GLY A 253 -6.09 13.61 4.70
C GLY A 253 -6.19 15.08 4.31
N VAL A 254 -7.20 15.74 4.84
CA VAL A 254 -7.41 17.17 4.70
C VAL A 254 -7.04 17.87 6.01
N GLU A 255 -6.34 19.00 5.93
CA GLU A 255 -5.93 19.77 7.10
C GLU A 255 -7.15 20.17 7.97
N GLY A 256 -7.06 19.92 9.28
CA GLY A 256 -8.13 20.22 10.24
C GLY A 256 -9.24 19.18 10.34
N GLU A 257 -9.14 18.06 9.64
CA GLU A 257 -10.12 16.97 9.70
C GLU A 257 -9.99 16.16 10.99
N ASN A 258 -11.13 15.74 11.57
CA ASN A 258 -11.15 14.83 12.73
C ASN A 258 -10.99 13.38 12.23
N VAL A 259 -9.73 12.96 12.03
CA VAL A 259 -9.40 11.64 11.50
C VAL A 259 -10.03 10.49 12.30
N PRO A 260 -9.96 10.44 13.65
CA PRO A 260 -10.60 9.37 14.42
C PRO A 260 -12.11 9.23 14.16
N GLU A 261 -12.82 10.34 14.07
CA GLU A 261 -14.27 10.35 13.82
C GLU A 261 -14.58 9.82 12.42
N LYS A 262 -13.85 10.28 11.40
CA LYS A 262 -13.98 9.83 10.01
C LYS A 262 -13.67 8.34 9.85
N MET A 263 -12.66 7.84 10.55
CA MET A 263 -12.33 6.41 10.58
C MET A 263 -13.51 5.60 11.16
N ALA A 264 -14.05 6.01 12.33
CA ALA A 264 -15.15 5.31 12.96
C ALA A 264 -16.41 5.29 12.08
N GLU A 265 -16.73 6.40 11.41
CA GLU A 265 -17.82 6.50 10.43
C GLU A 265 -17.59 5.54 9.25
N SER A 266 -16.36 5.51 8.70
CA SER A 266 -16.00 4.67 7.57
C SER A 266 -16.12 3.19 7.91
N TYR A 267 -15.57 2.73 9.04
CA TYR A 267 -15.73 1.34 9.45
C TYR A 267 -17.18 0.97 9.69
N THR A 268 -17.98 1.88 10.25
CA THR A 268 -19.43 1.65 10.42
C THR A 268 -20.15 1.46 9.09
N LYS A 269 -19.74 2.18 8.03
CA LYS A 269 -20.29 2.00 6.67
C LYS A 269 -19.87 0.68 6.04
N LEU A 270 -18.59 0.30 6.20
CA LEU A 270 -18.01 -0.91 5.62
C LEU A 270 -18.48 -2.21 6.31
N GLU A 271 -19.05 -2.12 7.51
CA GLU A 271 -19.53 -3.29 8.27
C GLU A 271 -21.03 -3.57 8.09
N LYS A 272 -21.78 -2.66 7.49
CA LYS A 272 -23.21 -2.80 7.19
C LYS A 272 -23.44 -3.64 5.94
#